data_e9448f9ce196c3f5cbeb610fde46a7a2
#
_entry.id   e9448f9ce196c3f5cbeb610fde46a7a2
#
_cell.length_a   1.000
_cell.length_b   1.000
_cell.length_c   1.000
_cell.angle_alpha   90.00
_cell.angle_beta   90.00
_cell.angle_gamma   90.00
#
_symmetry.space_group_name_H-M   'P 1'
#
loop_
_entity.id
_entity.type
_entity.pdbx_description
1 polymer ?
#
loop_
_entity_poly.entity_id
_entity_poly.type
_entity_poly.pdbx_seq_one_letter_code
_entity_poly.pdbx_strand_id
1 'polypeptide(L)'
;AQGLLVWHANRLSRNSVDTGLVIYLLDTGKLKEVRTPGQIFRDNPNDKLLLNLFCIQAKLENDSKGVDVKRGLKKKAEMGYLPSGAKPGYANDPYAEKGNKQIKEDPVRFPIVKEMWRLMLTGSYRVPKVVDIANNKLKYTSPKRKRIGGKPMAYSAAYVMFRDPFYYGMFEFPKESGNWYRGRHTPMVTEEEFRKVQEMLGGTENERPHIHTFAFTGMIRCGECNCMITAENKTKRQKNGNTHHYTYYHCTKRKRGERCSQSVVQANDLE
;
A
#
# COMPACT_ATOMS: atom_id res chain seq x y z
N ALA A 1 -17.97 -37.97 15.46
CA ALA A 1 -17.41 -38.70 14.32
C ALA A 1 -16.46 -39.76 14.88
N GLN A 2 -16.57 -41.00 14.40
CA GLN A 2 -15.76 -42.11 14.95
C GLN A 2 -14.45 -42.31 14.17
N GLY A 3 -14.28 -41.69 13.00
CA GLY A 3 -13.09 -41.79 12.16
C GLY A 3 -12.81 -40.50 11.40
N LEU A 4 -11.56 -40.33 10.97
CA LEU A 4 -11.09 -39.22 10.20
C LEU A 4 -10.56 -39.71 8.85
N LEU A 5 -11.12 -39.17 7.73
CA LEU A 5 -10.66 -39.46 6.38
C LEU A 5 -9.78 -38.32 5.91
N VAL A 6 -8.55 -38.63 5.51
CA VAL A 6 -7.61 -37.66 4.97
C VAL A 6 -6.92 -38.22 3.72
N TRP A 7 -6.66 -37.34 2.74
CA TRP A 7 -5.95 -37.73 1.52
C TRP A 7 -4.51 -38.21 1.80
N HIS A 8 -3.84 -37.58 2.76
CA HIS A 8 -2.48 -37.93 3.17
C HIS A 8 -2.21 -37.43 4.58
N ALA A 9 -1.38 -38.15 5.36
CA ALA A 9 -1.06 -37.80 6.75
C ALA A 9 -0.51 -36.39 6.92
N ASN A 10 0.23 -35.86 5.91
CA ASN A 10 0.75 -34.47 5.91
C ASN A 10 -0.33 -33.38 5.80
N ARG A 11 -1.61 -33.75 5.60
CA ARG A 11 -2.75 -32.82 5.61
C ARG A 11 -3.46 -32.75 6.97
N LEU A 12 -3.12 -33.64 7.86
CA LEU A 12 -3.66 -33.67 9.23
C LEU A 12 -3.16 -32.51 10.07
N SER A 13 -1.87 -32.25 10.01
CA SER A 13 -1.24 -31.27 10.88
C SER A 13 -0.19 -30.45 10.16
N ARG A 14 -0.06 -29.19 10.58
CA ARG A 14 1.02 -28.28 10.17
C ARG A 14 1.99 -27.97 11.30
N ASN A 15 1.70 -28.43 12.51
CA ASN A 15 2.51 -28.19 13.69
C ASN A 15 2.46 -29.42 14.63
N SER A 16 3.38 -29.48 15.60
CA SER A 16 3.49 -30.58 16.54
C SER A 16 2.32 -30.65 17.54
N VAL A 17 1.65 -29.54 17.82
CA VAL A 17 0.52 -29.45 18.76
C VAL A 17 -0.68 -30.18 18.18
N ASP A 18 -1.03 -29.90 16.91
CA ASP A 18 -2.17 -30.56 16.26
C ASP A 18 -1.92 -32.07 16.08
N THR A 19 -0.66 -32.45 15.78
CA THR A 19 -0.27 -33.87 15.73
C THR A 19 -0.50 -34.54 17.09
N GLY A 20 -0.05 -33.92 18.18
CA GLY A 20 -0.25 -34.40 19.54
C GLY A 20 -1.75 -34.52 19.88
N LEU A 21 -2.57 -33.57 19.44
CA LEU A 21 -4.03 -33.65 19.65
C LEU A 21 -4.66 -34.85 18.93
N VAL A 22 -4.28 -35.14 17.70
CA VAL A 22 -4.79 -36.30 16.96
C VAL A 22 -4.41 -37.59 17.67
N ILE A 23 -3.18 -37.71 18.16
CA ILE A 23 -2.73 -38.88 18.91
C ILE A 23 -3.51 -38.99 20.22
N TYR A 24 -3.67 -37.91 20.96
CA TYR A 24 -4.46 -37.91 22.20
C TYR A 24 -5.93 -38.33 21.96
N LEU A 25 -6.52 -37.94 20.83
CA LEU A 25 -7.87 -38.38 20.48
C LEU A 25 -7.95 -39.88 20.15
N LEU A 26 -6.89 -40.47 19.59
CA LEU A 26 -6.76 -41.91 19.41
C LEU A 26 -6.59 -42.62 20.77
N ASP A 27 -5.69 -42.14 21.64
CA ASP A 27 -5.42 -42.69 22.98
C ASP A 27 -6.66 -42.69 23.86
N THR A 28 -7.48 -41.64 23.77
CA THR A 28 -8.73 -41.55 24.57
C THR A 28 -9.94 -42.27 23.94
N GLY A 29 -9.75 -42.89 22.78
CA GLY A 29 -10.85 -43.59 22.07
C GLY A 29 -11.91 -42.65 21.46
N LYS A 30 -11.73 -41.33 21.57
CA LYS A 30 -12.63 -40.34 20.95
C LYS A 30 -12.54 -40.34 19.41
N LEU A 31 -11.38 -40.76 18.88
CA LEU A 31 -11.14 -41.05 17.49
C LEU A 31 -10.73 -42.53 17.37
N LYS A 32 -11.46 -43.32 16.61
CA LYS A 32 -11.18 -44.77 16.49
C LYS A 32 -10.11 -45.06 15.45
N GLU A 33 -10.11 -44.30 14.36
CA GLU A 33 -9.13 -44.48 13.30
C GLU A 33 -8.93 -43.20 12.47
N VAL A 34 -7.72 -43.07 11.91
CA VAL A 34 -7.39 -42.10 10.83
C VAL A 34 -7.12 -42.93 9.58
N ARG A 35 -7.86 -42.67 8.51
CA ARG A 35 -7.75 -43.39 7.26
C ARG A 35 -7.23 -42.52 6.14
N THR A 36 -6.19 -43.00 5.47
CA THR A 36 -5.66 -42.45 4.21
C THR A 36 -5.91 -43.49 3.10
N PRO A 37 -5.77 -43.12 1.80
CA PRO A 37 -5.92 -44.10 0.71
C PRO A 37 -5.01 -45.30 0.78
N GLY A 38 -3.81 -45.15 1.36
CA GLY A 38 -2.82 -46.25 1.47
C GLY A 38 -2.68 -46.89 2.83
N GLN A 39 -3.28 -46.32 3.89
CA GLN A 39 -3.03 -46.80 5.26
C GLN A 39 -4.11 -46.37 6.26
N ILE A 40 -4.31 -47.20 7.27
CA ILE A 40 -5.23 -46.95 8.39
C ILE A 40 -4.39 -46.88 9.66
N PHE A 41 -4.57 -45.84 10.46
CA PHE A 41 -3.92 -45.63 11.75
C PHE A 41 -4.97 -45.79 12.85
N ARG A 42 -4.71 -46.69 13.78
CA ARG A 42 -5.57 -47.01 14.93
C ARG A 42 -4.84 -46.77 16.24
N ASP A 43 -5.52 -47.01 17.35
CA ASP A 43 -4.92 -46.94 18.68
C ASP A 43 -4.02 -48.17 18.96
N ASN A 44 -2.88 -48.19 18.29
CA ASN A 44 -1.77 -49.10 18.61
C ASN A 44 -0.43 -48.35 18.52
N PRO A 45 0.61 -48.79 19.26
CA PRO A 45 1.88 -48.10 19.33
C PRO A 45 2.55 -47.88 17.95
N ASN A 46 2.48 -48.88 17.07
CA ASN A 46 3.14 -48.81 15.75
C ASN A 46 2.45 -47.80 14.82
N ASP A 47 1.12 -47.80 14.77
CA ASP A 47 0.37 -46.87 13.94
C ASP A 47 0.55 -45.44 14.43
N LYS A 48 0.55 -45.20 15.74
CA LYS A 48 0.81 -43.88 16.34
C LYS A 48 2.22 -43.41 16.07
N LEU A 49 3.22 -44.27 16.18
CA LEU A 49 4.60 -43.92 15.81
C LEU A 49 4.71 -43.55 14.34
N LEU A 50 4.12 -44.36 13.47
CA LEU A 50 4.17 -44.12 12.02
C LEU A 50 3.44 -42.84 11.62
N LEU A 51 2.28 -42.56 12.22
CA LEU A 51 1.55 -41.31 12.03
C LEU A 51 2.38 -40.09 12.46
N ASN A 52 3.04 -40.17 13.62
CA ASN A 52 3.97 -39.16 14.10
C ASN A 52 5.11 -38.89 13.12
N LEU A 53 5.75 -39.98 12.62
CA LEU A 53 6.84 -39.87 11.65
C LEU A 53 6.39 -39.14 10.37
N PHE A 54 5.23 -39.45 9.83
CA PHE A 54 4.67 -38.75 8.66
C PHE A 54 4.39 -37.28 8.95
N CYS A 55 3.90 -36.92 10.11
CA CYS A 55 3.64 -35.54 10.51
C CYS A 55 4.94 -34.76 10.72
N ILE A 56 5.96 -35.38 11.35
CA ILE A 56 7.28 -34.78 11.55
C ILE A 56 7.96 -34.54 10.19
N GLN A 57 7.93 -35.53 9.30
CA GLN A 57 8.48 -35.39 7.95
C GLN A 57 7.80 -34.26 7.19
N ALA A 58 6.47 -34.14 7.25
CA ALA A 58 5.72 -33.07 6.63
C ALA A 58 6.12 -31.69 7.15
N LYS A 59 6.38 -31.58 8.45
CA LYS A 59 6.87 -30.35 9.07
C LYS A 59 8.27 -30.01 8.58
N LEU A 60 9.20 -30.95 8.59
CA LEU A 60 10.56 -30.75 8.09
C LEU A 60 10.57 -30.29 6.63
N GLU A 61 9.75 -30.90 5.77
CA GLU A 61 9.63 -30.48 4.38
C GLU A 61 9.11 -29.04 4.25
N ASN A 62 8.14 -28.64 5.06
CA ASN A 62 7.62 -27.28 5.04
C ASN A 62 8.66 -26.26 5.52
N ASP A 63 9.37 -26.57 6.60
CA ASP A 63 10.43 -25.71 7.14
C ASP A 63 11.57 -25.54 6.13
N SER A 64 12.03 -26.65 5.51
CA SER A 64 13.06 -26.64 4.46
C SER A 64 12.60 -25.83 3.23
N LYS A 65 11.35 -26.02 2.76
CA LYS A 65 10.80 -25.21 1.67
C LYS A 65 10.78 -23.72 2.02
N GLY A 66 10.49 -23.37 3.28
CA GLY A 66 10.53 -21.98 3.76
C GLY A 66 11.92 -21.36 3.63
N VAL A 67 12.97 -22.09 4.01
CA VAL A 67 14.36 -21.66 3.89
C VAL A 67 14.76 -21.52 2.42
N ASP A 68 14.42 -22.51 1.59
CA ASP A 68 14.75 -22.50 0.17
C ASP A 68 14.07 -21.36 -0.59
N VAL A 69 12.81 -21.08 -0.28
CA VAL A 69 12.10 -19.92 -0.87
C VAL A 69 12.77 -18.62 -0.48
N LYS A 70 13.12 -18.42 0.81
CA LYS A 70 13.81 -17.21 1.27
C LYS A 70 15.16 -17.05 0.57
N ARG A 71 15.95 -18.13 0.47
CA ARG A 71 17.24 -18.14 -0.25
C ARG A 71 17.06 -17.80 -1.73
N GLY A 72 16.07 -18.39 -2.39
CA GLY A 72 15.77 -18.14 -3.80
C GLY A 72 15.32 -16.69 -4.04
N LEU A 73 14.48 -16.11 -3.17
CA LEU A 73 14.08 -14.71 -3.27
C LEU A 73 15.25 -13.75 -3.04
N LYS A 74 16.13 -14.04 -2.08
CA LYS A 74 17.36 -13.26 -1.84
C LYS A 74 18.28 -13.29 -3.06
N LYS A 75 18.55 -14.46 -3.61
CA LYS A 75 19.36 -14.61 -4.84
C LYS A 75 18.74 -13.85 -6.01
N LYS A 76 17.42 -13.87 -6.14
CA LYS A 76 16.71 -13.09 -7.16
C LYS A 76 16.93 -11.59 -6.99
N ALA A 77 16.90 -11.08 -5.74
CA ALA A 77 17.18 -9.67 -5.44
C ALA A 77 18.64 -9.31 -5.77
N GLU A 78 19.61 -10.15 -5.41
CA GLU A 78 21.03 -9.98 -5.71
C GLU A 78 21.29 -9.92 -7.22
N MET A 79 20.50 -10.62 -8.03
CA MET A 79 20.52 -10.56 -9.49
C MET A 79 19.83 -9.30 -10.07
N GLY A 80 19.31 -8.41 -9.24
CA GLY A 80 18.60 -7.20 -9.65
C GLY A 80 17.15 -7.42 -10.07
N TYR A 81 16.56 -8.57 -9.78
CA TYR A 81 15.15 -8.82 -10.05
C TYR A 81 14.31 -8.62 -8.80
N LEU A 82 13.33 -7.72 -8.87
CA LEU A 82 12.41 -7.49 -7.75
C LEU A 82 11.66 -8.78 -7.38
N PRO A 83 11.77 -9.28 -6.13
CA PRO A 83 11.13 -10.53 -5.72
C PRO A 83 9.62 -10.42 -5.47
N SER A 84 9.02 -9.29 -5.75
CA SER A 84 7.57 -9.04 -5.60
C SER A 84 6.87 -8.86 -6.95
N GLY A 85 5.57 -8.57 -6.93
CA GLY A 85 4.81 -8.27 -8.15
C GLY A 85 5.23 -6.95 -8.80
N ALA A 86 5.01 -6.85 -10.11
CA ALA A 86 5.28 -5.63 -10.86
C ALA A 86 4.51 -4.43 -10.29
N LYS A 87 5.16 -3.28 -10.31
CA LYS A 87 4.62 -2.00 -9.85
C LYS A 87 3.76 -1.34 -10.94
N PRO A 88 2.91 -0.34 -10.61
CA PRO A 88 2.15 0.41 -11.62
C PRO A 88 3.03 0.91 -12.76
N GLY A 89 2.57 0.76 -13.99
CA GLY A 89 3.34 1.08 -15.19
C GLY A 89 4.23 -0.08 -15.71
N TYR A 90 4.39 -1.14 -14.92
CA TYR A 90 5.20 -2.30 -15.30
C TYR A 90 4.39 -3.60 -15.26
N ALA A 91 4.86 -4.60 -15.97
CA ALA A 91 4.30 -5.94 -16.02
C ALA A 91 5.38 -7.00 -15.85
N ASN A 92 5.02 -8.15 -15.30
CA ASN A 92 5.92 -9.31 -15.32
C ASN A 92 5.92 -9.90 -16.75
N ASP A 93 7.09 -10.28 -17.25
CA ASP A 93 7.21 -10.99 -18.51
C ASP A 93 6.45 -12.33 -18.44
N PRO A 94 5.39 -12.52 -19.24
CA PRO A 94 4.62 -13.74 -19.22
C PRO A 94 5.36 -14.94 -19.85
N TYR A 95 6.35 -14.66 -20.71
CA TYR A 95 7.09 -15.67 -21.48
C TYR A 95 8.40 -16.10 -20.81
N ALA A 96 8.82 -15.41 -19.75
CA ALA A 96 10.03 -15.79 -19.03
C ALA A 96 9.82 -17.06 -18.22
N GLU A 97 10.86 -17.89 -18.14
CA GLU A 97 10.91 -19.11 -17.33
C GLU A 97 10.53 -18.85 -15.87
N LYS A 98 9.94 -19.86 -15.23
CA LYS A 98 9.58 -19.81 -13.82
C LYS A 98 10.83 -19.60 -12.96
N GLY A 99 10.89 -18.49 -12.24
CA GLY A 99 12.05 -18.08 -11.44
C GLY A 99 12.82 -16.87 -12.04
N ASN A 100 12.86 -16.72 -13.36
CA ASN A 100 13.56 -15.66 -14.08
C ASN A 100 12.65 -14.56 -14.62
N LYS A 101 11.43 -14.43 -14.09
CA LYS A 101 10.48 -13.42 -14.57
C LYS A 101 11.03 -12.01 -14.36
N GLN A 102 11.32 -11.36 -15.47
CA GLN A 102 11.74 -9.96 -15.51
C GLN A 102 10.52 -9.05 -15.44
N ILE A 103 10.73 -7.87 -14.90
CA ILE A 103 9.77 -6.80 -14.93
C ILE A 103 10.07 -5.95 -16.16
N LYS A 104 9.09 -5.82 -17.05
CA LYS A 104 9.15 -5.02 -18.27
C LYS A 104 8.14 -3.88 -18.22
N GLU A 105 8.31 -2.90 -19.06
CA GLU A 105 7.34 -1.83 -19.25
C GLU A 105 6.01 -2.39 -19.73
N ASP A 106 4.92 -1.93 -19.12
CA ASP A 106 3.57 -2.24 -19.59
C ASP A 106 3.24 -1.26 -20.75
N PRO A 107 3.02 -1.73 -21.98
CA PRO A 107 2.89 -0.84 -23.12
C PRO A 107 1.72 0.13 -23.01
N VAL A 108 0.69 -0.21 -22.24
CA VAL A 108 -0.50 0.63 -22.04
C VAL A 108 -0.32 1.56 -20.84
N ARG A 109 0.23 1.05 -19.74
CA ARG A 109 0.26 1.76 -18.44
C ARG A 109 1.54 2.53 -18.20
N PHE A 110 2.65 2.10 -18.76
CA PHE A 110 3.93 2.78 -18.60
C PHE A 110 3.88 4.24 -19.06
N PRO A 111 3.37 4.57 -20.25
CA PRO A 111 3.26 5.96 -20.71
C PRO A 111 2.38 6.81 -19.78
N ILE A 112 1.28 6.24 -19.27
CA ILE A 112 0.36 6.95 -18.39
C ILE A 112 1.04 7.28 -17.05
N VAL A 113 1.72 6.31 -16.45
CA VAL A 113 2.41 6.51 -15.17
C VAL A 113 3.61 7.45 -15.35
N LYS A 114 4.33 7.37 -16.47
CA LYS A 114 5.40 8.32 -16.80
C LYS A 114 4.88 9.75 -16.92
N GLU A 115 3.71 9.93 -17.53
CA GLU A 115 3.06 11.24 -17.60
C GLU A 115 2.64 11.74 -16.20
N MET A 116 2.21 10.86 -15.29
CA MET A 116 1.95 11.23 -13.90
C MET A 116 3.21 11.77 -13.21
N TRP A 117 4.36 11.13 -13.42
CA TRP A 117 5.65 11.62 -12.91
C TRP A 117 6.02 12.98 -13.52
N ARG A 118 5.83 13.14 -14.82
CA ARG A 118 6.08 14.43 -15.51
C ARG A 118 5.21 15.54 -14.95
N LEU A 119 3.91 15.30 -14.72
CA LEU A 119 3.02 16.27 -14.12
C LEU A 119 3.44 16.68 -12.69
N MET A 120 3.88 15.70 -11.87
CA MET A 120 4.41 16.02 -10.55
C MET A 120 5.65 16.90 -10.62
N LEU A 121 6.58 16.61 -11.54
CA LEU A 121 7.83 17.36 -11.71
C LEU A 121 7.63 18.81 -12.14
N THR A 122 6.47 19.16 -12.74
CA THR A 122 6.14 20.57 -13.02
C THR A 122 5.95 21.41 -11.77
N GLY A 123 5.72 20.79 -10.60
CA GLY A 123 5.40 21.48 -9.35
C GLY A 123 3.99 22.09 -9.30
N SER A 124 3.28 22.11 -10.44
CA SER A 124 1.96 22.77 -10.57
C SER A 124 0.78 21.92 -10.07
N TYR A 125 0.99 20.60 -9.88
CA TYR A 125 -0.08 19.66 -9.56
C TYR A 125 0.21 18.92 -8.26
N ARG A 126 -0.83 18.73 -7.44
CA ARG A 126 -0.80 17.82 -6.29
C ARG A 126 -1.19 16.42 -6.70
N VAL A 127 -0.78 15.41 -5.92
CA VAL A 127 -1.07 14.00 -6.19
C VAL A 127 -2.55 13.73 -6.51
N PRO A 128 -3.57 14.22 -5.76
CA PRO A 128 -4.96 13.98 -6.12
C PRO A 128 -5.31 14.48 -7.53
N LYS A 129 -4.83 15.67 -7.92
CA LYS A 129 -5.11 16.22 -9.24
C LYS A 129 -4.43 15.43 -10.37
N VAL A 130 -3.21 14.94 -10.12
CA VAL A 130 -2.50 14.06 -11.07
C VAL A 130 -3.26 12.75 -11.26
N VAL A 131 -3.78 12.17 -10.17
CA VAL A 131 -4.60 10.95 -10.21
C VAL A 131 -5.91 11.18 -10.96
N ASP A 132 -6.58 12.32 -10.75
CA ASP A 132 -7.79 12.67 -11.50
C ASP A 132 -7.51 12.80 -13.00
N ILE A 133 -6.39 13.39 -13.39
CA ILE A 133 -5.97 13.47 -14.79
C ILE A 133 -5.69 12.07 -15.35
N ALA A 134 -4.96 11.23 -14.61
CA ALA A 134 -4.65 9.85 -15.01
C ALA A 134 -5.92 9.02 -15.21
N ASN A 135 -6.87 9.10 -14.30
CA ASN A 135 -8.11 8.32 -14.36
C ASN A 135 -9.10 8.84 -15.41
N ASN A 136 -9.32 10.16 -15.46
CA ASN A 136 -10.38 10.75 -16.26
C ASN A 136 -9.93 11.06 -17.69
N LYS A 137 -8.72 11.62 -17.87
CA LYS A 137 -8.19 11.99 -19.19
C LYS A 137 -7.41 10.85 -19.84
N LEU A 138 -6.46 10.23 -19.11
CA LEU A 138 -5.60 9.18 -19.64
C LEU A 138 -6.18 7.78 -19.48
N LYS A 139 -7.37 7.65 -18.86
CA LYS A 139 -8.13 6.40 -18.70
C LYS A 139 -7.31 5.27 -18.06
N TYR A 140 -6.50 5.62 -17.04
CA TYR A 140 -5.72 4.61 -16.33
C TYR A 140 -6.61 3.57 -15.66
N THR A 141 -6.25 2.30 -15.84
CA THR A 141 -6.85 1.17 -15.12
C THR A 141 -5.77 0.20 -14.69
N SER A 142 -5.88 -0.32 -13.46
CA SER A 142 -4.97 -1.34 -12.95
C SER A 142 -5.05 -2.64 -13.79
N PRO A 143 -3.97 -3.45 -13.86
CA PRO A 143 -3.98 -4.71 -14.61
C PRO A 143 -5.11 -5.63 -14.15
N LYS A 144 -5.92 -6.13 -15.09
CA LYS A 144 -7.02 -7.07 -14.80
C LYS A 144 -6.43 -8.45 -14.50
N ARG A 145 -6.74 -8.99 -13.35
CA ARG A 145 -6.44 -10.36 -12.92
C ARG A 145 -7.74 -11.14 -12.78
N LYS A 146 -7.69 -12.47 -12.57
CA LYS A 146 -8.90 -13.33 -12.51
C LYS A 146 -10.03 -12.78 -11.62
N ARG A 147 -9.71 -12.21 -10.45
CA ARG A 147 -10.72 -11.70 -9.49
C ARG A 147 -10.54 -10.23 -9.12
N ILE A 148 -9.45 -9.58 -9.51
CA ILE A 148 -9.07 -8.24 -9.05
C ILE A 148 -8.49 -7.44 -10.21
N GLY A 149 -8.60 -6.10 -10.16
CA GLY A 149 -8.03 -5.20 -11.15
C GLY A 149 -9.07 -4.54 -12.05
N GLY A 150 -8.62 -3.85 -13.08
CA GLY A 150 -9.49 -3.06 -13.95
C GLY A 150 -10.08 -1.82 -13.26
N LYS A 151 -9.51 -1.40 -12.11
CA LYS A 151 -9.97 -0.25 -11.34
C LYS A 151 -9.10 0.98 -11.60
N PRO A 152 -9.65 2.19 -11.52
CA PRO A 152 -8.86 3.41 -11.54
C PRO A 152 -7.86 3.45 -10.39
N MET A 153 -6.83 4.30 -10.48
CA MET A 153 -5.84 4.48 -9.43
C MET A 153 -6.44 5.21 -8.23
N ALA A 154 -6.26 4.65 -7.03
CA ALA A 154 -6.61 5.32 -5.79
C ALA A 154 -5.54 6.35 -5.41
N TYR A 155 -5.92 7.44 -4.71
CA TYR A 155 -4.97 8.46 -4.24
C TYR A 155 -3.88 7.87 -3.35
N SER A 156 -4.24 6.99 -2.41
CA SER A 156 -3.27 6.31 -1.53
C SER A 156 -2.25 5.47 -2.30
N ALA A 157 -2.70 4.76 -3.35
CA ALA A 157 -1.80 3.98 -4.22
C ALA A 157 -0.82 4.87 -4.98
N ALA A 158 -1.24 6.06 -5.41
CA ALA A 158 -0.37 7.03 -6.05
C ALA A 158 0.68 7.60 -5.09
N TYR A 159 0.31 7.90 -3.84
CA TYR A 159 1.30 8.31 -2.83
C TYR A 159 2.34 7.25 -2.55
N VAL A 160 1.94 5.97 -2.45
CA VAL A 160 2.87 4.85 -2.31
C VAL A 160 3.76 4.73 -3.55
N MET A 161 3.19 4.87 -4.74
CA MET A 161 3.91 4.83 -6.01
C MET A 161 4.98 5.91 -6.09
N PHE A 162 4.64 7.17 -5.82
CA PHE A 162 5.58 8.29 -5.89
C PHE A 162 6.70 8.23 -4.83
N ARG A 163 6.53 7.46 -3.75
CA ARG A 163 7.55 7.24 -2.71
C ARG A 163 8.38 5.98 -2.91
N ASP A 164 8.10 5.19 -3.94
CA ASP A 164 8.78 3.92 -4.15
C ASP A 164 10.07 4.10 -4.96
N PRO A 165 11.26 3.82 -4.39
CA PRO A 165 12.56 3.93 -5.06
C PRO A 165 12.69 3.07 -6.32
N PHE A 166 11.80 2.10 -6.49
CA PHE A 166 11.75 1.27 -7.68
C PHE A 166 11.71 2.10 -8.98
N TYR A 167 11.06 3.26 -8.97
CA TYR A 167 10.88 4.07 -10.17
C TYR A 167 12.17 4.74 -10.67
N TYR A 168 13.20 4.93 -9.83
CA TYR A 168 14.54 5.34 -10.27
C TYR A 168 15.54 4.19 -10.34
N GLY A 169 15.08 2.95 -10.19
CA GLY A 169 15.88 1.75 -10.42
C GLY A 169 16.46 1.12 -9.16
N MET A 170 16.03 1.47 -7.96
CA MET A 170 16.48 0.86 -6.70
C MET A 170 15.32 0.19 -5.97
N PHE A 171 15.58 -0.90 -5.26
CA PHE A 171 14.59 -1.53 -4.39
C PHE A 171 15.25 -2.17 -3.17
N GLU A 172 14.49 -2.24 -2.09
CA GLU A 172 14.90 -2.88 -0.84
C GLU A 172 14.29 -4.29 -0.74
N PHE A 173 15.08 -5.26 -0.33
CA PHE A 173 14.59 -6.61 -0.06
C PHE A 173 15.43 -7.35 1.01
N PRO A 174 14.81 -8.00 2.03
CA PRO A 174 13.41 -7.82 2.45
C PRO A 174 13.07 -6.38 2.81
N LYS A 175 11.79 -6.04 2.80
CA LYS A 175 11.36 -4.68 3.17
C LYS A 175 11.81 -4.33 4.60
N GLU A 176 12.30 -3.11 4.82
CA GLU A 176 12.80 -2.62 6.12
C GLU A 176 14.05 -3.36 6.64
N SER A 177 14.79 -4.04 5.75
CA SER A 177 16.04 -4.74 6.10
C SER A 177 17.30 -3.89 5.96
N GLY A 178 17.22 -2.73 5.31
CA GLY A 178 18.37 -1.92 4.92
C GLY A 178 19.16 -2.45 3.72
N ASN A 179 18.77 -3.60 3.15
CA ASN A 179 19.47 -4.18 2.00
C ASN A 179 18.90 -3.65 0.69
N TRP A 180 19.67 -2.79 0.03
CA TRP A 180 19.30 -2.13 -1.23
C TRP A 180 19.93 -2.83 -2.42
N TYR A 181 19.16 -2.97 -3.50
CA TYR A 181 19.59 -3.61 -4.74
C TYR A 181 19.27 -2.72 -5.93
N ARG A 182 20.18 -2.71 -6.91
CA ARG A 182 19.92 -2.06 -8.20
C ARG A 182 19.07 -2.97 -9.08
N GLY A 183 17.92 -2.45 -9.52
CA GLY A 183 17.00 -3.18 -10.40
C GLY A 183 17.51 -3.27 -11.83
N ARG A 184 17.20 -4.38 -12.51
CA ARG A 184 17.46 -4.56 -13.97
C ARG A 184 16.35 -4.01 -14.84
N HIS A 185 15.24 -3.57 -14.26
CA HIS A 185 14.15 -2.94 -15.01
C HIS A 185 14.57 -1.55 -15.49
N THR A 186 13.97 -1.08 -16.58
CA THR A 186 14.17 0.29 -17.06
C THR A 186 13.60 1.28 -16.04
N PRO A 187 14.40 2.20 -15.47
CA PRO A 187 13.89 3.26 -14.61
C PRO A 187 12.91 4.15 -15.36
N MET A 188 11.88 4.63 -14.68
CA MET A 188 10.89 5.54 -15.26
C MET A 188 11.32 7.01 -15.13
N VAL A 189 12.07 7.31 -14.06
CA VAL A 189 12.61 8.64 -13.72
C VAL A 189 14.06 8.51 -13.28
N THR A 190 14.78 9.61 -13.32
CA THR A 190 16.14 9.70 -12.75
C THR A 190 16.07 9.83 -11.23
N GLU A 191 17.19 9.59 -10.54
CA GLU A 191 17.28 9.78 -9.10
C GLU A 191 17.03 11.24 -8.68
N GLU A 192 17.51 12.19 -9.47
CA GLU A 192 17.30 13.62 -9.23
C GLU A 192 15.82 14.00 -9.34
N GLU A 193 15.14 13.50 -10.38
CA GLU A 193 13.69 13.68 -10.56
C GLU A 193 12.91 13.07 -9.41
N PHE A 194 13.29 11.88 -8.98
CA PHE A 194 12.68 11.22 -7.83
C PHE A 194 12.83 12.07 -6.56
N ARG A 195 14.05 12.57 -6.26
CA ARG A 195 14.32 13.42 -5.09
C ARG A 195 13.49 14.70 -5.11
N LYS A 196 13.38 15.38 -6.25
CA LYS A 196 12.51 16.56 -6.41
C LYS A 196 11.05 16.26 -6.03
N VAL A 197 10.53 15.09 -6.47
CA VAL A 197 9.17 14.68 -6.10
C VAL A 197 9.08 14.37 -4.61
N GLN A 198 10.11 13.77 -3.97
CA GLN A 198 10.13 13.54 -2.53
C GLN A 198 10.09 14.86 -1.73
N GLU A 199 10.83 15.87 -2.14
CA GLU A 199 10.78 17.20 -1.53
C GLU A 199 9.37 17.80 -1.58
N MET A 200 8.69 17.68 -2.73
CA MET A 200 7.30 18.13 -2.88
C MET A 200 6.31 17.32 -2.02
N LEU A 201 6.59 16.03 -1.78
CA LEU A 201 5.76 15.14 -0.97
C LEU A 201 6.10 15.19 0.52
N GLY A 202 7.34 15.51 0.85
CA GLY A 202 7.87 15.56 2.21
C GLY A 202 7.80 16.94 2.85
N GLY A 203 7.42 17.96 2.10
CA GLY A 203 7.16 19.29 2.62
C GLY A 203 6.15 19.24 3.75
N THR A 204 6.67 19.16 4.97
CA THR A 204 5.90 19.13 6.23
C THR A 204 5.31 20.49 6.55
N GLU A 205 5.62 21.49 5.79
CA GLU A 205 4.97 22.79 5.90
C GLU A 205 3.82 22.85 4.90
N ASN A 206 2.65 22.96 5.47
CA ASN A 206 1.37 23.22 4.84
C ASN A 206 1.36 24.58 4.12
N GLU A 207 2.25 24.81 3.20
CA GLU A 207 2.02 25.79 2.16
C GLU A 207 0.99 25.20 1.20
N ARG A 208 -0.25 25.27 1.64
CA ARG A 208 -1.36 25.24 0.71
C ARG A 208 -1.09 26.42 -0.22
N PRO A 209 -0.97 26.24 -1.56
CA PRO A 209 -1.00 27.40 -2.43
C PRO A 209 -2.32 28.08 -2.13
N HIS A 210 -2.24 29.18 -1.38
CA HIS A 210 -3.38 30.01 -1.11
C HIS A 210 -3.75 30.61 -2.45
N ILE A 211 -4.90 30.22 -2.99
CA ILE A 211 -5.47 30.84 -4.19
C ILE A 211 -5.71 32.34 -3.93
N HIS A 212 -5.77 32.71 -2.66
CA HIS A 212 -5.88 34.07 -2.17
C HIS A 212 -4.86 34.32 -1.05
N THR A 213 -4.00 35.30 -1.22
CA THR A 213 -3.12 35.84 -0.18
C THR A 213 -3.90 36.90 0.58
N PHE A 214 -4.23 36.61 1.83
CA PHE A 214 -4.84 37.61 2.73
C PHE A 214 -3.76 38.17 3.66
N ALA A 215 -3.73 39.48 3.82
CA ALA A 215 -2.66 40.23 4.48
C ALA A 215 -2.34 39.71 5.91
N PHE A 216 -3.36 39.31 6.67
CA PHE A 216 -3.21 38.90 8.08
C PHE A 216 -3.31 37.40 8.32
N THR A 217 -3.30 36.56 7.30
CA THR A 217 -3.34 35.11 7.45
C THR A 217 -2.10 34.59 8.18
N GLY A 218 -2.30 33.84 9.26
CA GLY A 218 -1.22 33.29 10.08
C GLY A 218 -0.66 34.24 11.14
N MET A 219 -1.07 35.52 11.16
CA MET A 219 -0.57 36.51 12.10
C MET A 219 -1.49 36.73 13.30
N ILE A 220 -2.82 36.52 13.14
CA ILE A 220 -3.82 36.84 14.15
C ILE A 220 -4.35 35.56 14.80
N ARG A 221 -4.50 35.62 16.13
CA ARG A 221 -5.14 34.59 16.95
C ARG A 221 -6.42 35.12 17.57
N CYS A 222 -7.40 34.23 17.73
CA CYS A 222 -8.67 34.56 18.38
C CYS A 222 -8.47 34.88 19.86
N GLY A 223 -8.99 36.00 20.33
CA GLY A 223 -8.91 36.44 21.71
C GLY A 223 -9.64 35.53 22.71
N GLU A 224 -10.70 34.81 22.27
CA GLU A 224 -11.44 33.89 23.16
C GLU A 224 -10.79 32.52 23.25
N CYS A 225 -10.50 31.85 22.12
CA CYS A 225 -10.11 30.44 22.11
C CYS A 225 -8.65 30.20 21.65
N ASN A 226 -7.93 31.28 21.32
CA ASN A 226 -6.55 31.23 20.83
C ASN A 226 -6.31 30.41 19.54
N CYS A 227 -7.40 30.03 18.84
CA CYS A 227 -7.32 29.42 17.53
C CYS A 227 -6.86 30.44 16.49
N MET A 228 -6.26 29.95 15.38
CA MET A 228 -5.89 30.82 14.26
C MET A 228 -7.11 31.45 13.63
N ILE A 229 -6.97 32.71 13.21
CA ILE A 229 -7.96 33.41 12.38
C ILE A 229 -7.65 33.11 10.91
N THR A 230 -8.67 32.82 10.15
CA THR A 230 -8.61 32.63 8.69
C THR A 230 -9.49 33.64 7.99
N ALA A 231 -9.24 33.85 6.70
CA ALA A 231 -10.03 34.78 5.88
C ALA A 231 -10.78 34.05 4.77
N GLU A 232 -11.91 34.63 4.39
CA GLU A 232 -12.69 34.20 3.23
C GLU A 232 -13.17 35.39 2.41
N ASN A 233 -13.24 35.23 1.09
CA ASN A 233 -13.83 36.21 0.18
C ASN A 233 -15.32 35.90 -0.03
N LYS A 234 -16.19 36.89 0.18
CA LYS A 234 -17.60 36.81 -0.13
C LYS A 234 -17.97 37.80 -1.24
N THR A 235 -18.66 37.30 -2.23
CA THR A 235 -19.19 38.09 -3.31
C THR A 235 -20.69 38.30 -3.13
N LYS A 236 -21.13 39.54 -3.00
CA LYS A 236 -22.54 39.90 -2.96
C LYS A 236 -22.97 40.50 -4.30
N ARG A 237 -23.96 39.89 -4.93
CA ARG A 237 -24.65 40.44 -6.10
C ARG A 237 -25.90 41.18 -5.66
N GLN A 238 -26.03 42.43 -6.01
CA GLN A 238 -27.18 43.26 -5.74
C GLN A 238 -28.23 43.09 -6.86
N LYS A 239 -29.48 43.41 -6.55
CA LYS A 239 -30.61 43.34 -7.53
C LYS A 239 -30.40 44.27 -8.73
N ASN A 240 -29.63 45.34 -8.58
CA ASN A 240 -29.25 46.29 -9.64
C ASN A 240 -28.08 45.79 -10.56
N GLY A 241 -27.62 44.52 -10.38
CA GLY A 241 -26.55 43.94 -11.18
C GLY A 241 -25.14 44.21 -10.65
N ASN A 242 -24.96 45.11 -9.68
CA ASN A 242 -23.64 45.39 -9.11
C ASN A 242 -23.14 44.22 -8.27
N THR A 243 -21.82 43.96 -8.37
CA THR A 243 -21.14 42.87 -7.63
C THR A 243 -20.11 43.49 -6.70
N HIS A 244 -20.23 43.21 -5.41
CA HIS A 244 -19.27 43.67 -4.39
C HIS A 244 -18.50 42.48 -3.84
N HIS A 245 -17.21 42.65 -3.61
CA HIS A 245 -16.30 41.67 -3.03
C HIS A 245 -15.90 42.14 -1.63
N TYR A 246 -16.04 41.28 -0.66
CA TYR A 246 -15.71 41.52 0.74
C TYR A 246 -14.78 40.45 1.25
N THR A 247 -13.76 40.83 2.00
CA THR A 247 -12.90 39.88 2.73
C THR A 247 -13.26 39.91 4.19
N TYR A 248 -13.55 38.75 4.75
CA TYR A 248 -13.90 38.58 6.15
C TYR A 248 -12.89 37.69 6.86
N TYR A 249 -12.52 38.09 8.06
CA TYR A 249 -11.68 37.33 8.98
C TYR A 249 -12.51 36.70 10.08
N HIS A 250 -12.34 35.38 10.33
CA HIS A 250 -13.07 34.65 11.34
C HIS A 250 -12.23 33.56 12.02
N CYS A 251 -12.59 33.20 13.24
CA CYS A 251 -11.94 32.15 13.98
C CYS A 251 -12.18 30.78 13.31
N THR A 252 -11.15 29.95 13.22
CA THR A 252 -11.23 28.58 12.67
C THR A 252 -12.04 27.62 13.53
N LYS A 253 -12.31 27.97 14.81
CA LYS A 253 -13.09 27.18 15.80
C LYS A 253 -12.66 25.72 15.90
N ARG A 254 -11.35 25.42 15.74
CA ARG A 254 -10.84 24.05 15.68
C ARG A 254 -10.60 23.40 17.06
N LYS A 255 -10.74 24.14 18.17
CA LYS A 255 -10.54 23.60 19.50
C LYS A 255 -11.75 22.78 19.92
N ARG A 256 -11.60 21.49 20.11
CA ARG A 256 -12.68 20.61 20.54
C ARG A 256 -13.11 20.95 21.97
N GLY A 257 -14.42 21.14 22.18
CA GLY A 257 -15.01 21.32 23.52
C GLY A 257 -15.28 22.78 23.91
N GLU A 258 -14.70 23.79 23.26
CA GLU A 258 -14.96 25.20 23.53
C GLU A 258 -15.79 25.82 22.41
N ARG A 259 -16.94 26.40 22.75
CA ARG A 259 -17.76 27.20 21.82
C ARG A 259 -17.18 28.61 21.77
N CYS A 260 -16.49 28.97 20.71
CA CYS A 260 -16.01 30.32 20.47
C CYS A 260 -17.14 31.17 19.88
N SER A 261 -17.43 32.29 20.51
CA SER A 261 -18.47 33.25 20.10
C SER A 261 -17.92 34.39 19.23
N GLN A 262 -16.60 34.44 19.02
CA GLN A 262 -15.92 35.47 18.24
C GLN A 262 -16.67 35.78 16.93
N SER A 263 -17.08 37.01 16.76
CA SER A 263 -17.76 37.54 15.56
C SER A 263 -16.77 37.60 14.37
N VAL A 264 -17.35 37.64 13.17
CA VAL A 264 -16.59 37.82 11.93
C VAL A 264 -16.26 39.32 11.79
N VAL A 265 -15.02 39.63 11.44
CA VAL A 265 -14.52 41.01 11.25
C VAL A 265 -14.24 41.23 9.77
N GLN A 266 -14.63 42.37 9.22
CA GLN A 266 -14.34 42.73 7.84
C GLN A 266 -12.88 43.24 7.72
N ALA A 267 -12.24 43.03 6.57
CA ALA A 267 -10.84 43.41 6.39
C ALA A 267 -10.60 44.90 6.64
N ASN A 268 -11.52 45.74 6.22
CA ASN A 268 -11.42 47.20 6.39
C ASN A 268 -11.47 47.66 7.86
N ASP A 269 -11.98 46.80 8.76
CA ASP A 269 -12.03 47.10 10.20
C ASP A 269 -10.73 46.68 10.91
N LEU A 270 -9.82 45.97 10.21
CA LEU A 270 -8.53 45.50 10.72
C LEU A 270 -7.36 46.34 10.21
N GLU A 271 -7.54 47.12 9.13
CA GLU A 271 -6.59 48.09 8.57
C GLU A 271 -6.73 49.45 9.26
#